data_8ccfda2fa0daed79a51db6c918c1863b
#
_entry.id   8ccfda2fa0daed79a51db6c918c1863b
#
_cell.length_a   1.000
_cell.length_b   1.000
_cell.length_c   1.000
_cell.angle_alpha   90.00
_cell.angle_beta   90.00
_cell.angle_gamma   90.00
#
_symmetry.space_group_name_H-M   'P 1'
#
loop_
_entity.id
_entity.type
_entity.pdbx_description
1 polymer ?
#
loop_
_entity_poly.entity_id
_entity_poly.type
_entity_poly.pdbx_seq_one_letter_code
_entity_poly.pdbx_strand_id
1 'polypeptide(L)'
;LHELKSCVTSYFVDYNALGDVYDASEDVLEVWILTGRDQSTVLKTMVDDTFTPSTGIPVNVMLVDPNALLNAVVAGNGPDVVISTDSWNPVNYALRHAVEDLTQFDDLQEVLDQFYPSAYAAFSFNGGLYALPETQLCSILFYRSDILEEYGLSVPETWDDLIAMLPTIQGANMSVGIPYPDIAAPNLSSYYAMLYQLGGALYNDAATHTTINSEAGVQAFER
;
A
#
# COMPACT_ATOMS: atom_id res chain seq x y z
N LEU A 1 25.96 18.14 -32.79
CA LEU A 1 25.79 19.29 -31.91
C LEU A 1 24.47 19.19 -31.09
N HIS A 2 23.37 18.72 -31.70
CA HIS A 2 22.11 18.57 -31.01
C HIS A 2 22.18 17.47 -29.94
N GLU A 3 22.72 16.31 -30.23
CA GLU A 3 22.92 15.20 -29.30
C GLU A 3 23.84 15.58 -28.13
N LEU A 4 24.92 16.33 -28.42
CA LEU A 4 25.82 16.81 -27.36
C LEU A 4 25.12 17.81 -26.42
N LYS A 5 24.32 18.70 -27.00
CA LYS A 5 23.52 19.65 -26.22
C LYS A 5 22.47 18.92 -25.36
N SER A 6 21.78 17.90 -25.91
CA SER A 6 20.84 17.07 -25.20
C SER A 6 21.50 16.29 -24.05
N CYS A 7 22.69 15.72 -24.30
CA CYS A 7 23.46 15.02 -23.28
C CYS A 7 23.92 15.94 -22.14
N VAL A 8 24.38 17.15 -22.47
CA VAL A 8 24.77 18.13 -21.46
C VAL A 8 23.56 18.66 -20.69
N THR A 9 22.43 18.91 -21.37
CA THR A 9 21.20 19.37 -20.72
C THR A 9 20.63 18.29 -19.79
N SER A 10 20.66 17.01 -20.20
CA SER A 10 20.17 15.90 -19.38
C SER A 10 20.98 15.69 -18.09
N TYR A 11 22.24 16.14 -18.04
CA TYR A 11 23.06 16.07 -16.83
C TYR A 11 22.61 17.06 -15.74
N PHE A 12 21.95 18.15 -16.13
CA PHE A 12 21.46 19.19 -15.21
C PHE A 12 19.96 19.07 -14.91
N VAL A 13 19.26 18.13 -15.52
CA VAL A 13 17.85 17.89 -15.25
C VAL A 13 17.72 16.79 -14.19
N ASP A 14 17.12 17.13 -13.08
CA ASP A 14 16.71 16.13 -12.10
C ASP A 14 15.46 15.39 -12.62
N TYR A 15 15.65 14.18 -13.11
CA TYR A 15 14.57 13.35 -13.63
C TYR A 15 13.65 12.81 -12.54
N ASN A 16 13.99 12.97 -11.28
CA ASN A 16 13.16 12.57 -10.15
C ASN A 16 12.16 13.67 -9.77
N ALA A 17 12.49 14.93 -10.06
CA ALA A 17 11.57 16.04 -9.84
C ALA A 17 10.39 15.98 -10.83
N LEU A 18 9.21 16.33 -10.35
CA LEU A 18 7.97 16.35 -11.12
C LEU A 18 7.45 17.77 -11.23
N GLY A 19 7.19 18.23 -12.47
CA GLY A 19 6.68 19.55 -12.76
C GLY A 19 7.64 20.69 -12.39
N ASP A 20 7.08 21.83 -11.99
CA ASP A 20 7.86 22.98 -11.55
C ASP A 20 8.47 22.70 -10.18
N VAL A 21 9.74 23.04 -10.04
CA VAL A 21 10.51 22.91 -8.79
C VAL A 21 10.71 24.31 -8.22
N TYR A 22 10.32 24.50 -6.98
CA TYR A 22 10.54 25.74 -6.23
C TYR A 22 11.96 25.75 -5.68
N ASP A 23 12.58 26.91 -5.68
CA ASP A 23 13.88 27.08 -5.03
C ASP A 23 13.76 26.73 -3.54
N ALA A 24 14.79 26.08 -2.98
CA ALA A 24 14.83 25.74 -1.57
C ALA A 24 14.74 27.01 -0.72
N SER A 25 13.52 27.38 -0.35
CA SER A 25 13.20 28.38 0.65
C SER A 25 12.79 27.65 1.93
N GLU A 26 12.82 28.32 3.07
CA GLU A 26 12.45 27.72 4.37
C GLU A 26 10.98 27.24 4.43
N ASP A 27 10.15 27.63 3.44
CA ASP A 27 8.71 27.37 3.42
C ASP A 27 8.26 26.39 2.32
N VAL A 28 9.17 25.67 1.66
CA VAL A 28 8.83 24.65 0.64
C VAL A 28 8.69 23.27 1.27
N LEU A 29 7.57 22.61 1.04
CA LEU A 29 7.33 21.25 1.51
C LEU A 29 7.94 20.24 0.53
N GLU A 30 8.82 19.39 1.01
CA GLU A 30 9.44 18.31 0.24
C GLU A 30 8.63 17.01 0.37
N VAL A 31 7.99 16.58 -0.71
CA VAL A 31 7.15 15.37 -0.76
C VAL A 31 7.78 14.32 -1.65
N TRP A 32 8.10 13.16 -1.09
CA TRP A 32 8.60 12.03 -1.84
C TRP A 32 7.52 11.00 -2.11
N ILE A 33 7.46 10.51 -3.35
CA ILE A 33 6.51 9.50 -3.79
C ILE A 33 7.31 8.25 -4.18
N LEU A 34 6.89 7.09 -3.65
CA LEU A 34 7.56 5.81 -3.85
C LEU A 34 6.82 4.90 -4.85
N THR A 35 5.94 5.46 -5.66
CA THR A 35 5.11 4.75 -6.65
C THR A 35 5.49 5.06 -8.09
N GLY A 36 4.68 4.61 -9.07
CA GLY A 36 4.94 4.85 -10.48
C GLY A 36 4.82 6.32 -10.92
N ARG A 37 5.54 6.68 -11.97
CA ARG A 37 5.58 8.06 -12.50
C ARG A 37 4.18 8.58 -12.88
N ASP A 38 3.32 7.74 -13.42
CA ASP A 38 1.97 8.17 -13.86
C ASP A 38 1.12 8.65 -12.67
N GLN A 39 1.14 7.91 -11.58
CA GLN A 39 0.44 8.26 -10.34
C GLN A 39 1.05 9.51 -9.70
N SER A 40 2.37 9.59 -9.69
CA SER A 40 3.11 10.74 -9.16
C SER A 40 2.80 12.03 -9.94
N THR A 41 2.62 11.95 -11.26
CA THR A 41 2.23 13.09 -12.10
C THR A 41 0.81 13.56 -11.76
N VAL A 42 -0.12 12.63 -11.53
CA VAL A 42 -1.49 12.98 -11.12
C VAL A 42 -1.47 13.71 -9.77
N LEU A 43 -0.72 13.19 -8.80
CA LEU A 43 -0.60 13.84 -7.49
C LEU A 43 0.00 15.24 -7.61
N LYS A 44 1.07 15.42 -8.41
CA LYS A 44 1.65 16.75 -8.64
C LYS A 44 0.63 17.71 -9.23
N THR A 45 -0.18 17.26 -10.20
CA THR A 45 -1.27 18.09 -10.75
C THR A 45 -2.29 18.48 -9.68
N MET A 46 -2.69 17.56 -8.80
CA MET A 46 -3.59 17.86 -7.68
C MET A 46 -2.99 18.87 -6.71
N VAL A 47 -1.70 18.73 -6.41
CA VAL A 47 -0.97 19.69 -5.56
C VAL A 47 -0.99 21.09 -6.18
N ASP A 48 -0.66 21.20 -7.47
CA ASP A 48 -0.56 22.49 -8.16
C ASP A 48 -1.94 23.15 -8.38
N ASP A 49 -2.97 22.35 -8.65
CA ASP A 49 -4.31 22.86 -8.94
C ASP A 49 -5.14 23.16 -7.69
N THR A 50 -4.87 22.47 -6.56
CA THR A 50 -5.73 22.56 -5.38
C THR A 50 -4.98 22.90 -4.09
N PHE A 51 -3.95 22.15 -3.72
CA PHE A 51 -3.27 22.29 -2.42
C PHE A 51 -2.51 23.64 -2.34
N THR A 52 -1.57 23.86 -3.23
CA THR A 52 -0.76 25.09 -3.23
C THR A 52 -1.61 26.35 -3.38
N PRO A 53 -2.62 26.42 -4.28
CA PRO A 53 -3.49 27.60 -4.35
C PRO A 53 -4.35 27.83 -3.11
N SER A 54 -4.77 26.76 -2.41
CA SER A 54 -5.64 26.89 -1.23
C SER A 54 -4.88 27.19 0.06
N THR A 55 -3.65 26.70 0.19
CA THR A 55 -2.83 26.82 1.40
C THR A 55 -1.76 27.91 1.31
N GLY A 56 -1.33 28.26 0.09
CA GLY A 56 -0.18 29.11 -0.15
C GLY A 56 1.17 28.41 0.09
N ILE A 57 1.18 27.09 0.37
CA ILE A 57 2.39 26.32 0.64
C ILE A 57 2.92 25.75 -0.68
N PRO A 58 4.12 26.13 -1.14
CA PRO A 58 4.74 25.51 -2.31
C PRO A 58 5.22 24.09 -1.97
N VAL A 59 5.11 23.17 -2.93
CA VAL A 59 5.44 21.77 -2.74
C VAL A 59 6.34 21.24 -3.86
N ASN A 60 7.50 20.74 -3.49
CA ASN A 60 8.36 19.96 -4.37
C ASN A 60 7.97 18.48 -4.30
N VAL A 61 7.59 17.91 -5.43
CA VAL A 61 7.22 16.48 -5.53
C VAL A 61 8.33 15.73 -6.24
N MET A 62 8.89 14.74 -5.59
CA MET A 62 9.98 13.92 -6.13
C MET A 62 9.60 12.45 -6.18
N LEU A 63 9.91 11.80 -7.30
CA LEU A 63 9.80 10.35 -7.46
C LEU A 63 11.11 9.71 -7.00
N VAL A 64 11.07 8.91 -5.94
CA VAL A 64 12.27 8.36 -5.30
C VAL A 64 12.19 6.84 -5.18
N ASP A 65 13.34 6.17 -5.32
CA ASP A 65 13.43 4.73 -5.07
C ASP A 65 13.16 4.43 -3.58
N PRO A 66 12.26 3.49 -3.25
CA PRO A 66 11.94 3.14 -1.86
C PRO A 66 13.18 2.80 -1.00
N ASN A 67 14.22 2.22 -1.61
CA ASN A 67 15.45 1.85 -0.90
C ASN A 67 16.31 3.07 -0.50
N ALA A 68 16.09 4.21 -1.12
CA ALA A 68 16.84 5.42 -0.80
C ALA A 68 16.30 6.15 0.44
N LEU A 69 15.02 5.97 0.78
CA LEU A 69 14.32 6.75 1.80
C LEU A 69 15.01 6.69 3.17
N LEU A 70 15.23 5.50 3.70
CA LEU A 70 15.80 5.35 5.05
C LEU A 70 17.22 5.94 5.12
N ASN A 71 18.02 5.75 4.08
CA ASN A 71 19.38 6.29 4.02
C ASN A 71 19.38 7.82 3.97
N ALA A 72 18.44 8.41 3.24
CA ALA A 72 18.30 9.86 3.15
C ALA A 72 17.87 10.47 4.50
N VAL A 73 16.89 9.86 5.18
CA VAL A 73 16.45 10.29 6.51
C VAL A 73 17.59 10.21 7.52
N VAL A 74 18.35 9.11 7.57
CA VAL A 74 19.52 8.95 8.46
C VAL A 74 20.60 9.99 8.14
N ALA A 75 20.77 10.36 6.88
CA ALA A 75 21.72 11.39 6.45
C ALA A 75 21.23 12.84 6.72
N GLY A 76 20.01 13.03 7.22
CA GLY A 76 19.41 14.34 7.44
C GLY A 76 18.95 15.07 6.16
N ASN A 77 18.76 14.31 5.08
CA ASN A 77 18.31 14.79 3.78
C ASN A 77 16.99 14.10 3.36
N GLY A 78 16.20 13.66 4.34
CA GLY A 78 14.88 13.08 4.08
C GLY A 78 13.84 14.16 3.74
N PRO A 79 12.68 13.75 3.16
CA PRO A 79 11.57 14.64 2.88
C PRO A 79 10.77 14.97 4.15
N ASP A 80 9.90 15.98 4.05
CA ASP A 80 8.90 16.26 5.09
C ASP A 80 7.78 15.26 5.09
N VAL A 81 7.37 14.79 3.90
CA VAL A 81 6.28 13.82 3.73
C VAL A 81 6.67 12.73 2.73
N VAL A 82 6.29 11.50 3.03
CA VAL A 82 6.40 10.35 2.12
C VAL A 82 5.03 9.81 1.79
N ILE A 83 4.77 9.55 0.52
CA ILE A 83 3.52 8.98 0.01
C ILE A 83 3.80 7.64 -0.65
N SER A 84 2.88 6.68 -0.50
CA SER A 84 2.92 5.34 -1.12
C SER A 84 4.08 4.47 -0.63
N THR A 85 4.30 4.45 0.70
CA THR A 85 5.21 3.47 1.30
C THR A 85 4.49 2.17 1.67
N ASP A 86 5.24 1.07 1.73
CA ASP A 86 4.70 -0.22 2.17
C ASP A 86 4.21 -0.18 3.62
N SER A 87 3.12 -0.89 3.92
CA SER A 87 2.42 -0.85 5.21
C SER A 87 3.26 -1.27 6.43
N TRP A 88 4.35 -2.02 6.24
CA TRP A 88 5.27 -2.41 7.33
C TRP A 88 6.35 -1.36 7.63
N ASN A 89 6.57 -0.39 6.74
CA ASN A 89 7.62 0.60 6.88
C ASN A 89 7.36 1.63 7.99
N PRO A 90 6.17 2.19 8.19
CA PRO A 90 5.95 3.24 9.19
C PRO A 90 6.40 2.83 10.60
N VAL A 91 6.00 1.65 11.07
CA VAL A 91 6.41 1.15 12.40
C VAL A 91 7.91 0.84 12.43
N ASN A 92 8.47 0.31 11.35
CA ASN A 92 9.91 0.05 11.23
C ASN A 92 10.73 1.36 11.28
N TYR A 93 10.22 2.42 10.68
CA TYR A 93 10.84 3.76 10.74
C TYR A 93 10.64 4.41 12.11
N ALA A 94 9.48 4.24 12.74
CA ALA A 94 9.23 4.70 14.11
C ALA A 94 10.22 4.11 15.12
N LEU A 95 10.52 2.80 15.02
CA LEU A 95 11.54 2.12 15.84
C LEU A 95 12.95 2.69 15.67
N ARG A 96 13.20 3.39 14.57
CA ARG A 96 14.48 4.06 14.27
C ARG A 96 14.43 5.57 14.47
N HIS A 97 13.33 6.10 15.00
CA HIS A 97 13.11 7.54 15.15
C HIS A 97 13.25 8.32 13.82
N ALA A 98 12.81 7.71 12.73
CA ALA A 98 12.88 8.26 11.37
C ALA A 98 11.54 8.82 10.87
N VAL A 99 10.49 8.74 11.66
CA VAL A 99 9.16 9.31 11.41
C VAL A 99 8.58 9.86 12.70
N GLU A 100 7.72 10.86 12.57
CA GLU A 100 7.04 11.52 13.68
C GLU A 100 5.82 10.72 14.15
N ASP A 101 5.50 10.86 15.43
CA ASP A 101 4.26 10.35 16.01
C ASP A 101 3.11 11.31 15.72
N LEU A 102 2.16 10.88 14.93
CA LEU A 102 1.02 11.70 14.51
C LEU A 102 0.04 12.01 15.66
N THR A 103 0.12 11.29 16.78
CA THR A 103 -0.74 11.56 17.96
C THR A 103 -0.46 12.91 18.62
N GLN A 104 0.63 13.58 18.25
CA GLN A 104 0.93 14.95 18.69
C GLN A 104 0.06 16.04 18.03
N PHE A 105 -0.64 15.72 16.92
CA PHE A 105 -1.48 16.68 16.20
C PHE A 105 -2.91 16.64 16.72
N ASP A 106 -3.44 17.80 17.10
CA ASP A 106 -4.76 17.93 17.74
C ASP A 106 -5.93 17.56 16.82
N ASP A 107 -5.76 17.69 15.50
CA ASP A 107 -6.75 17.40 14.45
C ASP A 107 -6.70 15.95 13.95
N LEU A 108 -5.78 15.13 14.45
CA LEU A 108 -5.62 13.74 14.00
C LEU A 108 -6.93 12.95 14.05
N GLN A 109 -7.73 13.12 15.11
CA GLN A 109 -8.98 12.35 15.28
C GLN A 109 -9.99 12.68 14.17
N GLU A 110 -10.09 13.93 13.74
CA GLU A 110 -10.97 14.32 12.64
C GLU A 110 -10.57 13.64 11.32
N VAL A 111 -9.26 13.46 11.12
CA VAL A 111 -8.73 12.73 9.96
C VAL A 111 -9.02 11.23 10.08
N LEU A 112 -8.81 10.63 11.27
CA LEU A 112 -9.02 9.20 11.49
C LEU A 112 -10.49 8.78 11.39
N ASP A 113 -11.41 9.66 11.70
CA ASP A 113 -12.87 9.41 11.58
C ASP A 113 -13.30 9.15 10.12
N GLN A 114 -12.47 9.46 9.14
CA GLN A 114 -12.68 9.16 7.73
C GLN A 114 -12.30 7.72 7.35
N PHE A 115 -11.64 6.98 8.24
CA PHE A 115 -11.13 5.64 8.00
C PHE A 115 -11.72 4.61 8.95
N TYR A 116 -11.82 3.36 8.51
CA TYR A 116 -12.08 2.27 9.44
C TYR A 116 -10.87 2.05 10.36
N PRO A 117 -11.07 1.76 11.65
CA PRO A 117 -9.96 1.52 12.59
C PRO A 117 -8.97 0.45 12.14
N SER A 118 -9.44 -0.57 11.40
CA SER A 118 -8.57 -1.59 10.82
C SER A 118 -7.60 -1.08 9.74
N ALA A 119 -7.89 0.07 9.11
CA ALA A 119 -7.06 0.63 8.05
C ALA A 119 -5.73 1.19 8.58
N TYR A 120 -5.73 1.76 9.78
CA TYR A 120 -4.53 2.35 10.40
C TYR A 120 -3.93 1.50 11.52
N ALA A 121 -4.54 0.36 11.86
CA ALA A 121 -4.04 -0.51 12.92
C ALA A 121 -2.58 -0.98 12.67
N ALA A 122 -2.21 -1.23 11.42
CA ALA A 122 -0.85 -1.64 11.05
C ALA A 122 0.20 -0.54 11.25
N PHE A 123 -0.21 0.72 11.38
CA PHE A 123 0.67 1.87 11.55
C PHE A 123 0.78 2.32 13.01
N SER A 124 0.08 1.64 13.92
CA SER A 124 0.06 1.93 15.34
C SER A 124 1.08 1.07 16.09
N PHE A 125 1.85 1.68 16.97
CA PHE A 125 2.83 0.99 17.81
C PHE A 125 3.02 1.73 19.14
N ASN A 126 2.99 1.01 20.26
CA ASN A 126 3.20 1.55 21.61
C ASN A 126 2.35 2.80 21.95
N GLY A 127 1.12 2.87 21.42
CA GLY A 127 0.22 3.99 21.66
C GLY A 127 0.40 5.17 20.71
N GLY A 128 1.42 5.17 19.85
CA GLY A 128 1.63 6.14 18.78
C GLY A 128 1.04 5.68 17.45
N LEU A 129 0.86 6.61 16.52
CA LEU A 129 0.45 6.40 15.13
C LEU A 129 1.47 7.06 14.20
N TYR A 130 2.00 6.33 13.23
CA TYR A 130 3.17 6.75 12.45
C TYR A 130 2.91 6.88 10.94
N ALA A 131 1.71 6.61 10.50
CA ALA A 131 1.25 6.91 9.15
C ALA A 131 -0.28 6.94 9.07
N LEU A 132 -0.79 7.49 7.96
CA LEU A 132 -2.20 7.45 7.58
C LEU A 132 -2.38 6.49 6.40
N PRO A 133 -3.52 5.80 6.29
CA PRO A 133 -3.80 4.93 5.17
C PRO A 133 -4.09 5.76 3.91
N GLU A 134 -3.40 5.47 2.82
CA GLU A 134 -3.65 6.05 1.50
C GLU A 134 -4.56 5.14 0.68
N THR A 135 -4.30 3.84 0.73
CA THR A 135 -5.03 2.82 -0.02
C THR A 135 -5.44 1.66 0.87
N GLN A 136 -6.58 1.05 0.55
CA GLN A 136 -7.00 -0.20 1.15
C GLN A 136 -7.09 -1.28 0.08
N LEU A 137 -6.43 -2.41 0.32
CA LEU A 137 -6.49 -3.57 -0.55
C LEU A 137 -7.34 -4.64 0.11
N CYS A 138 -8.27 -5.21 -0.66
CA CYS A 138 -9.04 -6.37 -0.23
C CYS A 138 -9.09 -7.39 -1.36
N SER A 139 -9.12 -8.66 -0.97
CA SER A 139 -9.37 -9.74 -1.93
C SER A 139 -10.85 -9.79 -2.24
N ILE A 140 -11.19 -9.70 -3.53
CA ILE A 140 -12.56 -9.81 -4.02
C ILE A 140 -12.63 -10.86 -5.13
N LEU A 141 -13.78 -11.51 -5.24
CA LEU A 141 -14.05 -12.47 -6.30
C LEU A 141 -14.53 -11.74 -7.56
N PHE A 142 -13.77 -11.86 -8.63
CA PHE A 142 -14.21 -11.48 -9.97
C PHE A 142 -14.72 -12.71 -10.71
N TYR A 143 -15.85 -12.60 -11.37
CA TYR A 143 -16.42 -13.69 -12.16
C TYR A 143 -17.00 -13.21 -13.48
N ARG A 144 -17.04 -14.09 -14.44
CA ARG A 144 -17.70 -13.93 -15.73
C ARG A 144 -19.16 -14.36 -15.60
N SER A 145 -20.08 -13.41 -15.53
CA SER A 145 -21.50 -13.67 -15.39
C SER A 145 -22.07 -14.48 -16.58
N ASP A 146 -21.60 -14.17 -17.79
CA ASP A 146 -21.97 -14.88 -19.02
C ASP A 146 -21.56 -16.38 -18.99
N ILE A 147 -20.38 -16.69 -18.45
CA ILE A 147 -19.92 -18.07 -18.30
C ILE A 147 -20.76 -18.82 -17.25
N LEU A 148 -21.01 -18.19 -16.09
CA LEU A 148 -21.84 -18.82 -15.07
C LEU A 148 -23.25 -19.13 -15.61
N GLU A 149 -23.85 -18.21 -16.36
CA GLU A 149 -25.15 -18.41 -17.01
C GLU A 149 -25.11 -19.56 -18.04
N GLU A 150 -24.10 -19.60 -18.92
CA GLU A 150 -23.93 -20.61 -19.96
C GLU A 150 -23.86 -22.02 -19.37
N TYR A 151 -23.17 -22.20 -18.24
CA TYR A 151 -23.01 -23.50 -17.58
C TYR A 151 -24.04 -23.77 -16.47
N GLY A 152 -25.03 -22.88 -16.29
CA GLY A 152 -26.05 -23.03 -15.25
C GLY A 152 -25.51 -22.98 -13.84
N LEU A 153 -24.42 -22.24 -13.61
CA LEU A 153 -23.76 -22.07 -12.32
C LEU A 153 -24.24 -20.79 -11.64
N SER A 154 -24.36 -20.81 -10.33
CA SER A 154 -24.59 -19.63 -9.51
C SER A 154 -23.27 -19.01 -9.03
N VAL A 155 -23.30 -17.73 -8.66
CA VAL A 155 -22.16 -17.07 -7.99
C VAL A 155 -21.90 -17.81 -6.66
N PRO A 156 -20.68 -18.29 -6.39
CA PRO A 156 -20.40 -19.01 -5.16
C PRO A 156 -20.42 -18.03 -3.97
N GLU A 157 -21.12 -18.39 -2.91
CA GLU A 157 -21.19 -17.65 -1.65
C GLU A 157 -20.19 -18.19 -0.60
N THR A 158 -19.78 -19.44 -0.78
CA THR A 158 -18.85 -20.13 0.12
C THR A 158 -17.70 -20.77 -0.67
N TRP A 159 -16.64 -21.15 0.04
CA TRP A 159 -15.56 -21.96 -0.55
C TRP A 159 -16.04 -23.33 -1.05
N ASP A 160 -16.99 -23.93 -0.35
CA ASP A 160 -17.54 -25.22 -0.75
C ASP A 160 -18.36 -25.10 -2.05
N ASP A 161 -19.09 -23.99 -2.26
CA ASP A 161 -19.76 -23.72 -3.53
C ASP A 161 -18.74 -23.54 -4.66
N LEU A 162 -17.65 -22.82 -4.40
CA LEU A 162 -16.57 -22.63 -5.38
C LEU A 162 -15.95 -23.98 -5.77
N ILE A 163 -15.66 -24.83 -4.80
CA ILE A 163 -15.10 -26.18 -5.03
C ILE A 163 -16.08 -27.04 -5.82
N ALA A 164 -17.37 -27.00 -5.49
CA ALA A 164 -18.41 -27.79 -6.16
C ALA A 164 -18.56 -27.44 -7.65
N MET A 165 -18.27 -26.19 -8.05
CA MET A 165 -18.36 -25.81 -9.47
C MET A 165 -17.11 -26.13 -10.29
N LEU A 166 -15.96 -26.42 -9.64
CA LEU A 166 -14.69 -26.68 -10.32
C LEU A 166 -14.76 -27.78 -11.38
N PRO A 167 -15.42 -28.94 -11.17
CA PRO A 167 -15.50 -29.99 -12.20
C PRO A 167 -16.12 -29.48 -13.50
N THR A 168 -17.16 -28.64 -13.43
CA THR A 168 -17.83 -28.07 -14.60
C THR A 168 -16.91 -27.08 -15.33
N ILE A 169 -16.25 -26.18 -14.58
CA ILE A 169 -15.33 -25.18 -15.13
C ILE A 169 -14.12 -25.86 -15.79
N GLN A 170 -13.51 -26.83 -15.11
CA GLN A 170 -12.35 -27.56 -15.62
C GLN A 170 -12.71 -28.45 -16.82
N GLY A 171 -13.91 -29.03 -16.83
CA GLY A 171 -14.44 -29.77 -17.97
C GLY A 171 -14.59 -28.92 -19.23
N ALA A 172 -14.78 -27.61 -19.08
CA ALA A 172 -14.81 -26.63 -20.17
C ALA A 172 -13.43 -26.03 -20.50
N ASN A 173 -12.33 -26.62 -20.02
CA ASN A 173 -10.96 -26.11 -20.17
C ASN A 173 -10.74 -24.70 -19.62
N MET A 174 -11.48 -24.32 -18.61
CA MET A 174 -11.33 -23.09 -17.87
C MET A 174 -10.75 -23.35 -16.47
N SER A 175 -10.33 -22.31 -15.77
CA SER A 175 -9.77 -22.42 -14.42
C SER A 175 -10.25 -21.29 -13.53
N VAL A 176 -10.23 -21.54 -12.23
CA VAL A 176 -10.37 -20.51 -11.19
C VAL A 176 -8.97 -20.11 -10.74
N GLY A 177 -8.69 -18.81 -10.81
CA GLY A 177 -7.42 -18.23 -10.34
C GLY A 177 -7.54 -17.86 -8.86
N ILE A 178 -6.74 -18.49 -8.02
CA ILE A 178 -6.53 -18.08 -6.63
C ILE A 178 -5.09 -17.57 -6.53
N PRO A 179 -4.84 -16.37 -5.95
CA PRO A 179 -3.48 -15.90 -5.76
C PRO A 179 -2.67 -16.89 -4.94
N TYR A 180 -1.63 -17.44 -5.54
CA TYR A 180 -0.69 -18.35 -4.87
C TYR A 180 0.54 -17.59 -4.40
N PRO A 181 1.09 -17.89 -3.21
CA PRO A 181 2.30 -17.23 -2.74
C PRO A 181 3.45 -17.46 -3.71
N ASP A 182 4.07 -16.38 -4.19
CA ASP A 182 5.31 -16.45 -4.94
C ASP A 182 6.47 -16.60 -3.94
N ILE A 183 7.42 -17.48 -4.26
CA ILE A 183 8.65 -17.67 -3.46
C ILE A 183 9.49 -16.38 -3.43
N ALA A 184 9.43 -15.59 -4.50
CA ALA A 184 10.17 -14.32 -4.60
C ALA A 184 9.49 -13.16 -3.84
N ALA A 185 8.17 -13.23 -3.67
CA ALA A 185 7.38 -12.26 -2.91
C ALA A 185 6.31 -13.03 -2.12
N PRO A 186 6.66 -13.62 -0.98
CA PRO A 186 5.75 -14.48 -0.22
C PRO A 186 4.54 -13.68 0.27
N ASN A 187 3.45 -13.80 -0.45
CA ASN A 187 2.17 -13.20 -0.09
C ASN A 187 1.23 -14.31 0.36
N LEU A 188 1.02 -14.41 1.66
CA LEU A 188 0.11 -15.38 2.27
C LEU A 188 -1.34 -14.88 2.33
N SER A 189 -1.73 -13.93 1.48
CA SER A 189 -3.06 -13.29 1.54
C SER A 189 -4.20 -14.28 1.46
N SER A 190 -4.11 -15.33 0.64
CA SER A 190 -5.11 -16.38 0.54
C SER A 190 -5.23 -17.19 1.84
N TYR A 191 -4.10 -17.58 2.43
CA TYR A 191 -4.08 -18.25 3.73
C TYR A 191 -4.66 -17.36 4.84
N TYR A 192 -4.26 -16.08 4.90
CA TYR A 192 -4.79 -15.15 5.89
C TYR A 192 -6.29 -14.94 5.74
N ALA A 193 -6.78 -14.81 4.51
CA ALA A 193 -8.21 -14.70 4.27
C ALA A 193 -8.97 -15.92 4.81
N MET A 194 -8.50 -17.12 4.51
CA MET A 194 -9.10 -18.38 5.01
C MET A 194 -9.00 -18.49 6.54
N LEU A 195 -7.84 -18.17 7.12
CA LEU A 195 -7.62 -18.20 8.57
C LEU A 195 -8.61 -17.30 9.31
N TYR A 196 -8.73 -16.04 8.87
CA TYR A 196 -9.63 -15.08 9.52
C TYR A 196 -11.10 -15.42 9.30
N GLN A 197 -11.49 -15.94 8.14
CA GLN A 197 -12.85 -16.43 7.88
C GLN A 197 -13.23 -17.62 8.77
N LEU A 198 -12.27 -18.44 9.17
CA LEU A 198 -12.46 -19.52 10.13
C LEU A 198 -12.38 -19.08 11.61
N GLY A 199 -12.27 -17.76 11.86
CA GLY A 199 -12.17 -17.21 13.21
C GLY A 199 -10.80 -17.41 13.86
N GLY A 200 -9.79 -17.77 13.08
CA GLY A 200 -8.41 -17.90 13.55
C GLY A 200 -7.66 -16.55 13.59
N ALA A 201 -6.46 -16.58 14.15
CA ALA A 201 -5.54 -15.45 14.19
C ALA A 201 -4.11 -15.94 13.99
N LEU A 202 -3.19 -15.05 13.57
CA LEU A 202 -1.75 -15.38 13.42
C LEU A 202 -1.04 -15.47 14.77
N TYR A 203 -1.46 -14.62 15.70
CA TYR A 203 -0.88 -14.50 17.04
C TYR A 203 -2.00 -14.49 18.08
N ASN A 204 -1.67 -14.83 19.31
CA ASN A 204 -2.54 -14.60 20.46
C ASN A 204 -2.71 -13.08 20.72
N ASP A 205 -3.71 -12.70 21.53
CA ASP A 205 -4.06 -11.29 21.81
C ASP A 205 -2.86 -10.49 22.38
N ALA A 206 -1.95 -11.12 23.09
CA ALA A 206 -0.74 -10.50 23.62
C ALA A 206 0.40 -10.42 22.60
N ALA A 207 0.24 -10.94 21.38
CA ALA A 207 1.26 -11.05 20.33
C ALA A 207 2.57 -11.73 20.77
N THR A 208 2.52 -12.62 21.77
CA THR A 208 3.69 -13.28 22.34
C THR A 208 4.06 -14.60 21.71
N HIS A 209 3.10 -15.24 21.02
CA HIS A 209 3.33 -16.49 20.29
C HIS A 209 2.31 -16.65 19.15
N THR A 210 2.71 -17.40 18.14
CA THR A 210 1.86 -17.70 16.98
C THR A 210 0.79 -18.72 17.31
N THR A 211 -0.37 -18.59 16.68
CA THR A 211 -1.53 -19.48 16.79
C THR A 211 -1.86 -20.21 15.48
N ILE A 212 -0.94 -20.21 14.52
CA ILE A 212 -1.12 -20.87 13.21
C ILE A 212 -1.34 -22.40 13.32
N ASN A 213 -0.94 -23.02 14.42
CA ASN A 213 -1.18 -24.42 14.74
C ASN A 213 -2.53 -24.69 15.44
N SER A 214 -3.40 -23.67 15.54
CA SER A 214 -4.78 -23.86 16.00
C SER A 214 -5.60 -24.67 14.99
N GLU A 215 -6.77 -25.16 15.40
CA GLU A 215 -7.68 -25.87 14.51
C GLU A 215 -8.03 -25.04 13.27
N ALA A 216 -8.35 -23.76 13.44
CA ALA A 216 -8.61 -22.84 12.34
C ALA A 216 -7.39 -22.65 11.43
N GLY A 217 -6.18 -22.60 12.01
CA GLY A 217 -4.94 -22.49 11.25
C GLY A 217 -4.66 -23.72 10.37
N VAL A 218 -4.88 -24.91 10.91
CA VAL A 218 -4.74 -26.17 10.15
C VAL A 218 -5.79 -26.25 9.05
N GLN A 219 -7.06 -25.99 9.37
CA GLN A 219 -8.15 -26.01 8.38
C GLN A 219 -7.95 -25.00 7.25
N ALA A 220 -7.42 -23.81 7.57
CA ALA A 220 -7.11 -22.80 6.56
C ALA A 220 -5.98 -23.21 5.61
N PHE A 221 -5.06 -24.06 6.08
CA PHE A 221 -3.96 -24.58 5.29
C PHE A 221 -4.36 -25.78 4.42
N GLU A 222 -5.32 -26.61 4.88
CA GLU A 222 -5.82 -27.79 4.16
C GLU A 222 -6.79 -27.44 3.02
N ARG A 223 -7.39 -26.25 3.00
CA ARG A 223 -8.28 -25.75 1.93
C ARG A 223 -7.53 -25.20 0.74
#